data_a1f6e174242bc0996b56bc5e83579992
#
_entry.id   a1f6e174242bc0996b56bc5e83579992
#
_cell.length_a   1.000
_cell.length_b   1.000
_cell.length_c   1.000
_cell.angle_alpha   90.00
_cell.angle_beta   90.00
_cell.angle_gamma   90.00
#
_symmetry.space_group_name_H-M   'P 1'
#
loop_
_entity.id
_entity.type
_entity.pdbx_description
1 polymer ?
#
loop_
_entity_poly.entity_id
_entity_poly.type
_entity_poly.pdbx_seq_one_letter_code
_entity_poly.pdbx_strand_id
1 'polypeptide(L)'
;MEMLLEQRERLDLGETLQGVKINCQQGQCWITQAGDSRDHIVSSGGSFTIRGKGRVIVTATESCRIMLVESNKTCNLQTFHKVAYCMLKNCLVNSSGSAHLS
;
A
#
# COMPACT_ATOMS: atom_id res chain seq x y z
N MET A 1 7.64 1.02 -7.35
CA MET A 1 6.99 2.29 -6.98
C MET A 1 7.15 2.50 -5.50
N GLU A 2 7.71 3.63 -5.13
CA GLU A 2 7.99 3.93 -3.74
C GLU A 2 7.02 4.94 -3.20
N MET A 3 6.61 4.78 -1.96
CA MET A 3 5.68 5.69 -1.32
C MET A 3 6.08 5.99 0.09
N LEU A 4 5.85 7.23 0.51
CA LEU A 4 6.08 7.65 1.88
C LEU A 4 4.74 7.86 2.55
N LEU A 5 4.55 7.24 3.70
CA LEU A 5 3.33 7.39 4.47
C LEU A 5 3.66 8.01 5.82
N GLU A 6 2.89 9.00 6.19
CA GLU A 6 3.04 9.60 7.52
C GLU A 6 2.33 8.72 8.54
N GLN A 7 2.70 8.86 9.79
CA GLN A 7 2.07 8.09 10.85
C GLN A 7 0.55 8.26 10.79
N ARG A 8 -0.15 7.16 10.87
CA ARG A 8 -1.61 7.08 10.84
C ARG A 8 -2.23 7.26 9.45
N GLU A 9 -1.43 7.49 8.45
CA GLU A 9 -1.96 7.58 7.12
C GLU A 9 -2.37 6.22 6.61
N ARG A 10 -3.46 6.15 5.88
CA ARG A 10 -3.97 4.90 5.34
C ARG A 10 -3.95 4.95 3.82
N LEU A 11 -3.59 3.85 3.22
CA LEU A 11 -3.56 3.74 1.79
C LEU A 11 -4.42 2.56 1.38
N ASP A 12 -5.46 2.81 0.61
CA ASP A 12 -6.37 1.78 0.15
C ASP A 12 -5.89 1.33 -1.23
N LEU A 13 -5.37 0.13 -1.31
CA LEU A 13 -4.86 -0.39 -2.57
C LEU A 13 -5.91 -1.13 -3.39
N GLY A 14 -7.12 -1.27 -2.86
CA GLY A 14 -8.20 -1.92 -3.59
C GLY A 14 -8.02 -3.42 -3.69
N GLU A 15 -8.61 -4.01 -4.71
CA GLU A 15 -8.69 -5.45 -4.83
C GLU A 15 -7.93 -6.02 -6.01
N THR A 16 -7.18 -5.23 -6.75
CA THR A 16 -6.64 -5.67 -8.03
C THR A 16 -5.13 -5.83 -8.06
N LEU A 17 -4.48 -5.83 -6.89
CA LEU A 17 -3.04 -5.90 -6.87
C LEU A 17 -2.50 -7.26 -6.45
N GLN A 18 -3.22 -8.33 -6.80
CA GLN A 18 -2.76 -9.66 -6.51
C GLN A 18 -1.38 -9.87 -7.14
N GLY A 19 -0.45 -10.40 -6.39
CA GLY A 19 0.90 -10.64 -6.86
C GLY A 19 1.88 -9.51 -6.59
N VAL A 20 1.39 -8.38 -6.13
CA VAL A 20 2.27 -7.27 -5.79
C VAL A 20 2.85 -7.49 -4.40
N LYS A 21 4.11 -7.17 -4.22
CA LYS A 21 4.78 -7.30 -2.96
C LYS A 21 5.00 -5.94 -2.36
N ILE A 22 4.67 -5.79 -1.10
CA ILE A 22 4.85 -4.53 -0.38
C ILE A 22 6.08 -4.71 0.48
N ASN A 23 7.14 -3.96 0.19
CA ASN A 23 8.36 -4.00 0.98
C ASN A 23 8.41 -2.78 1.87
N CYS A 24 8.63 -2.98 3.16
CA CYS A 24 8.78 -1.85 4.08
C CYS A 24 10.28 -1.55 4.18
N GLN A 25 10.69 -0.39 3.74
CA GLN A 25 12.09 -0.01 3.76
C GLN A 25 12.47 0.75 5.03
N GLN A 26 11.54 1.49 5.59
CA GLN A 26 11.75 2.19 6.83
C GLN A 26 10.44 2.28 7.57
N GLY A 27 10.48 2.30 8.90
CA GLY A 27 9.30 2.46 9.71
C GLY A 27 8.51 1.18 9.88
N GLN A 28 7.23 1.30 10.06
CA GLN A 28 6.38 0.14 10.26
C GLN A 28 5.00 0.41 9.72
N CYS A 29 4.40 -0.58 9.11
CA CYS A 29 3.04 -0.46 8.63
C CYS A 29 2.22 -1.69 8.99
N TRP A 30 0.91 -1.50 8.99
CA TRP A 30 -0.05 -2.53 9.34
C TRP A 30 -0.86 -2.78 8.08
N ILE A 31 -0.88 -4.00 7.62
CA ILE A 31 -1.57 -4.36 6.39
C ILE A 31 -2.71 -5.28 6.71
N THR A 32 -3.90 -4.92 6.25
CA THR A 32 -5.07 -5.78 6.39
C THR A 32 -5.61 -6.10 5.02
N GLN A 33 -6.19 -7.26 4.86
CA GLN A 33 -6.80 -7.67 3.62
C GLN A 33 -8.14 -8.29 3.91
N ALA A 34 -9.16 -7.87 3.20
CA ALA A 34 -10.51 -8.42 3.37
C ALA A 34 -10.47 -9.92 3.07
N GLY A 35 -11.09 -10.70 3.89
CA GLY A 35 -11.05 -12.15 3.75
C GLY A 35 -9.92 -12.82 4.51
N ASP A 36 -8.97 -12.06 5.01
CA ASP A 36 -7.89 -12.60 5.81
C ASP A 36 -8.11 -12.11 7.23
N SER A 37 -8.29 -13.03 8.16
CA SER A 37 -8.56 -12.67 9.54
C SER A 37 -7.31 -12.23 10.29
N ARG A 38 -6.14 -12.34 9.68
CA ARG A 38 -4.91 -11.98 10.36
C ARG A 38 -4.46 -10.59 9.94
N ASP A 39 -3.89 -9.88 10.89
CA ASP A 39 -3.30 -8.59 10.61
C ASP A 39 -1.81 -8.79 10.39
N HIS A 40 -1.24 -8.07 9.47
CA HIS A 40 0.17 -8.23 9.14
C HIS A 40 0.91 -6.95 9.47
N ILE A 41 1.85 -7.04 10.41
CA ILE A 41 2.68 -5.89 10.76
C ILE A 41 4.01 -6.08 10.06
N VAL A 42 4.38 -5.11 9.22
CA VAL A 42 5.61 -5.19 8.45
C VAL A 42 6.51 -4.06 8.89
N SER A 43 7.70 -4.42 9.35
CA SER A 43 8.67 -3.45 9.80
C SER A 43 9.81 -3.35 8.79
N SER A 44 10.73 -2.46 9.06
CA SER A 44 11.86 -2.24 8.16
C SER A 44 12.55 -3.54 7.78
N GLY A 45 12.69 -3.79 6.53
CA GLY A 45 13.27 -5.02 6.00
C GLY A 45 12.27 -6.12 5.72
N GLY A 46 11.03 -5.97 6.16
CA GLY A 46 10.02 -6.99 5.92
C GLY A 46 9.22 -6.74 4.67
N SER A 47 8.41 -7.71 4.32
CA SER A 47 7.56 -7.59 3.14
C SER A 47 6.29 -8.41 3.30
N PHE A 48 5.30 -8.07 2.47
CA PHE A 48 4.04 -8.79 2.42
C PHE A 48 3.64 -8.91 0.95
N THR A 49 3.33 -10.12 0.52
CA THR A 49 2.87 -10.35 -0.85
C THR A 49 1.36 -10.45 -0.85
N ILE A 50 0.70 -9.66 -1.69
CA ILE A 50 -0.74 -9.67 -1.77
C ILE A 50 -1.18 -10.93 -2.48
N ARG A 51 -2.02 -11.72 -1.83
CA ARG A 51 -2.54 -12.97 -2.38
C ARG A 51 -4.04 -12.92 -2.39
N GLY A 52 -4.64 -13.41 -3.42
CA GLY A 52 -6.10 -13.43 -3.51
C GLY A 52 -6.67 -12.08 -3.86
N LYS A 53 -7.97 -11.94 -3.70
CA LYS A 53 -8.67 -10.80 -4.20
C LYS A 53 -9.29 -9.94 -3.11
N GLY A 54 -8.88 -9.93 -1.95
CA GLY A 54 -9.46 -9.07 -0.93
C GLY A 54 -8.90 -7.66 -1.01
N ARG A 55 -9.68 -6.69 -0.61
CA ARG A 55 -9.21 -5.30 -0.56
C ARG A 55 -8.07 -5.19 0.45
N VAL A 56 -7.02 -4.52 0.06
CA VAL A 56 -5.83 -4.36 0.89
C VAL A 56 -5.73 -2.92 1.34
N ILE A 57 -5.56 -2.74 2.65
CA ILE A 57 -5.37 -1.41 3.22
C ILE A 57 -4.09 -1.42 4.03
N VAL A 58 -3.24 -0.44 3.80
CA VAL A 58 -1.99 -0.27 4.50
C VAL A 58 -2.13 0.94 5.40
N THR A 59 -1.86 0.77 6.68
CA THR A 59 -1.90 1.88 7.64
C THR A 59 -0.51 2.06 8.22
N ALA A 60 0.03 3.25 8.15
CA ALA A 60 1.34 3.50 8.72
C ALA A 60 1.22 3.64 10.23
N THR A 61 1.83 2.75 10.98
CA THR A 61 1.86 2.86 12.42
C THR A 61 2.97 3.81 12.85
N GLU A 62 3.96 3.95 12.00
CA GLU A 62 5.01 4.95 12.13
C GLU A 62 5.21 5.51 10.74
N SER A 63 5.78 6.68 10.62
CA SER A 63 6.12 7.19 9.30
C SER A 63 6.95 6.12 8.59
N CYS A 64 6.54 5.73 7.41
CA CYS A 64 7.21 4.61 6.76
C CYS A 64 7.41 4.86 5.27
N ARG A 65 8.37 4.16 4.73
CA ARG A 65 8.65 4.16 3.31
C ARG A 65 8.42 2.75 2.83
N ILE A 66 7.50 2.62 1.88
CA ILE A 66 7.22 1.30 1.32
C ILE A 66 7.49 1.30 -0.17
N MET A 67 7.79 0.14 -0.69
CA MET A 67 7.99 -0.03 -2.12
C MET A 67 7.08 -1.12 -2.60
N LEU A 68 6.33 -0.85 -3.65
CA LEU A 68 5.45 -1.81 -4.28
C LEU A 68 6.17 -2.41 -5.48
N VAL A 69 6.32 -3.73 -5.46
CA VAL A 69 7.07 -4.43 -6.49
C VAL A 69 6.21 -5.53 -7.06
N GLU A 70 6.17 -5.61 -8.39
CA GLU A 70 5.45 -6.67 -9.03
C GLU A 70 6.22 -7.95 -8.82
N SER A 71 5.61 -8.95 -8.23
CA SER A 71 6.32 -10.19 -7.96
C SER A 71 6.41 -11.07 -9.19
N ASN A 72 5.63 -10.80 -10.22
CA ASN A 72 5.77 -11.52 -11.46
C ASN A 72 6.92 -10.95 -12.23
N LYS A 73 7.56 -11.77 -13.03
CA LYS A 73 8.69 -11.30 -13.76
C LYS A 73 8.36 -10.28 -14.79
N THR A 74 7.14 -10.25 -15.24
CA THR A 74 6.76 -9.32 -16.25
C THR A 74 6.38 -8.04 -15.60
N CYS A 75 7.04 -6.99 -15.90
CA CYS A 75 6.69 -5.71 -15.38
C CYS A 75 5.39 -5.31 -16.05
N ASN A 76 4.35 -5.19 -15.30
CA ASN A 76 3.05 -4.90 -15.88
C ASN A 76 2.73 -3.43 -15.61
N LEU A 77 2.83 -2.62 -16.65
CA LEU A 77 2.56 -1.21 -16.51
C LEU A 77 1.13 -0.95 -16.07
N GLN A 78 0.22 -1.82 -16.43
CA GLN A 78 -1.17 -1.62 -16.02
C GLN A 78 -1.33 -1.77 -14.52
N THR A 79 -0.59 -2.67 -13.89
CA THR A 79 -0.65 -2.84 -12.46
C THR A 79 -0.19 -1.57 -11.75
N PHE A 80 0.93 -1.02 -12.17
CA PHE A 80 1.42 0.19 -11.54
C PHE A 80 0.54 1.39 -11.87
N HIS A 81 -0.07 1.39 -13.02
CA HIS A 81 -1.00 2.43 -13.37
C HIS A 81 -2.21 2.38 -12.42
N LYS A 82 -2.71 1.19 -12.10
CA LYS A 82 -3.81 1.05 -11.16
C LYS A 82 -3.43 1.50 -9.77
N VAL A 83 -2.20 1.21 -9.35
CA VAL A 83 -1.72 1.67 -8.06
C VAL A 83 -1.69 3.19 -8.04
N ALA A 84 -1.16 3.80 -9.08
CA ALA A 84 -1.10 5.25 -9.16
C ALA A 84 -2.51 5.85 -9.11
N TYR A 85 -3.46 5.23 -9.79
CA TYR A 85 -4.84 5.70 -9.79
C TYR A 85 -5.43 5.61 -8.38
N CYS A 86 -5.21 4.51 -7.69
CA CYS A 86 -5.71 4.35 -6.33
C CYS A 86 -5.09 5.37 -5.40
N MET A 87 -3.81 5.65 -5.57
CA MET A 87 -3.15 6.64 -4.76
C MET A 87 -3.72 8.03 -5.00
N LEU A 88 -3.93 8.39 -6.24
CA LEU A 88 -4.50 9.67 -6.55
C LEU A 88 -5.92 9.81 -6.01
N LYS A 89 -6.69 8.73 -6.10
CA LYS A 89 -8.04 8.74 -5.61
C LYS A 89 -8.04 8.93 -4.09
N ASN A 90 -7.17 8.22 -3.39
CA ASN A 90 -7.07 8.34 -1.96
C ASN A 90 -6.57 9.72 -1.56
N CYS A 91 -5.66 10.25 -2.31
CA CYS A 91 -5.14 11.56 -2.06
C CYS A 91 -6.23 12.62 -2.21
N LEU A 92 -7.06 12.50 -3.21
CA LEU A 92 -8.15 13.43 -3.40
C LEU A 92 -9.17 13.34 -2.26
N VAL A 93 -9.45 12.15 -1.81
CA VAL A 93 -10.37 11.96 -0.70
C VAL A 93 -9.78 12.53 0.57
N ASN A 94 -8.52 12.31 0.79
CA ASN A 94 -7.88 12.80 1.99
C ASN A 94 -7.69 14.29 1.94
N SER A 95 -7.48 14.85 0.78
CA SER A 95 -7.20 16.25 0.72
C SER A 95 -8.42 17.08 1.02
N SER A 96 -9.60 16.50 0.88
CA SER A 96 -10.75 17.24 1.28
C SER A 96 -10.69 17.50 2.76
N GLY A 97 -9.97 16.70 3.49
CA GLY A 97 -9.83 16.91 4.89
C GLY A 97 -8.55 17.49 5.26
N SER A 98 -7.54 17.44 4.45
CA SER A 98 -6.33 17.91 4.93
C SER A 98 -5.68 18.53 3.89
N ALA A 99 -5.66 19.55 3.80
CA ALA A 99 -5.11 20.19 2.86
C ALA A 99 -3.73 20.09 2.63
N HIS A 100 -3.13 19.34 3.13
CA HIS A 100 -1.80 19.41 3.04
C HIS A 100 -1.31 18.90 1.86
N LEU A 101 -1.95 18.48 1.11
CA LEU A 101 -1.54 18.05 0.08
C LEU A 101 -0.47 18.57 -0.40
N SER A 102 -0.03 19.06 -0.07
CA SER A 102 0.96 19.66 -0.52
C SER A 102 1.86 19.11 -0.77
#